data_122e6ec2ebef1cc9a12ca07b21865d00
#
_entry.id   122e6ec2ebef1cc9a12ca07b21865d00
#
_cell.length_a   1.000
_cell.length_b   1.000
_cell.length_c   1.000
_cell.angle_alpha   90.00
_cell.angle_beta   90.00
_cell.angle_gamma   90.00
#
_symmetry.space_group_name_H-M   'P 1'
#
loop_
_entity.id
_entity.type
_entity.pdbx_description
1 polymer ?
#
loop_
_entity_poly.entity_id
_entity_poly.type
_entity_poly.pdbx_seq_one_letter_code
_entity_poly.pdbx_strand_id
1 'polypeptide(L)'
;MSLARLLTSLDGAGYGAYKKLHGSYELGEYRLRVDKVQSDPFAPPSLMQVDVPNPVPAELAGVAARDFLTRRIAQAFSGDRDLHIDQPGQQVLDRASVVLADDAGAGSGTRSNTATLRIEVQLPARGRKILGRKARALLCDVLPAALDQALDFPADDLHEAVLLERDQNYLREQLPSRGLIAFIGDGSCLPRAAGHRDTPAEKAVPFRAPDSLRTTFQLPSGREVAGMGVPAGVTVIVGGGYHGKSTLLKALERGVYNHVAGDGREFAITVDSAASLRAEDGRAITDVDISQFISNLPAQTDTTSFSTDNASGSTSQAAGLMEALEAGASALLIDEDTSATNFMIRDERMRELIPTEKEPITPLVDRVRGLAAVGVSTVLVAGGSSAFIDVADTVIHMDSYHPYDITERAAGLARAVDKQEPFPKPAHRPLPAKRFRAKKPPQAKGAGIRVGKGFIDLSALSQLVDGSQTRAIASILDSLSTQHGESAALVDEVLDQVKQGGIDAVSRFSGGGTPGKHPGRLALPRKLEIMAAINRARG
;
A
#
# COMPACT_ATOMS: atom_id res chain seq x y z
N MET A 1 -14.69 -31.29 27.22
CA MET A 1 -15.87 -30.46 27.59
C MET A 1 -16.25 -29.65 26.36
N SER A 2 -17.54 -29.58 25.97
CA SER A 2 -17.93 -28.75 24.82
C SER A 2 -17.78 -27.27 25.15
N LEU A 3 -17.49 -26.44 24.10
CA LEU A 3 -17.37 -24.98 24.25
C LEU A 3 -18.58 -24.37 24.95
N ALA A 4 -19.79 -24.79 24.55
CA ALA A 4 -21.05 -24.30 25.10
C ALA A 4 -21.14 -24.54 26.63
N ARG A 5 -20.80 -25.75 27.09
CA ARG A 5 -20.79 -26.06 28.54
C ARG A 5 -19.74 -25.25 29.29
N LEU A 6 -18.53 -25.11 28.72
CA LEU A 6 -17.47 -24.33 29.33
C LEU A 6 -17.90 -22.86 29.47
N LEU A 7 -18.38 -22.22 28.42
CA LEU A 7 -18.82 -20.82 28.45
C LEU A 7 -19.96 -20.59 29.45
N THR A 8 -20.95 -21.49 29.51
CA THR A 8 -22.02 -21.42 30.49
C THR A 8 -21.50 -21.53 31.93
N SER A 9 -20.51 -22.39 32.17
CA SER A 9 -19.91 -22.56 33.52
C SER A 9 -19.10 -21.35 33.97
N LEU A 10 -18.68 -20.48 33.05
CA LEU A 10 -17.93 -19.26 33.35
C LEU A 10 -18.82 -18.04 33.61
N ASP A 11 -20.16 -18.16 33.47
CA ASP A 11 -21.09 -17.04 33.64
C ASP A 11 -20.95 -16.41 35.03
N GLY A 12 -20.80 -15.09 35.09
CA GLY A 12 -20.59 -14.33 36.34
C GLY A 12 -19.19 -14.43 36.96
N ALA A 13 -18.32 -15.29 36.46
CA ALA A 13 -16.93 -15.36 36.92
C ALA A 13 -16.12 -14.11 36.57
N GLY A 14 -14.94 -13.93 37.19
CA GLY A 14 -14.02 -12.85 36.83
C GLY A 14 -13.47 -13.01 35.41
N TYR A 15 -13.25 -11.90 34.70
CA TYR A 15 -12.86 -11.89 33.27
C TYR A 15 -11.65 -12.78 32.94
N GLY A 16 -10.66 -12.83 33.81
CA GLY A 16 -9.48 -13.69 33.64
C GLY A 16 -9.76 -15.19 33.52
N ALA A 17 -10.98 -15.64 33.91
CA ALA A 17 -11.37 -17.05 33.75
C ALA A 17 -11.60 -17.45 32.28
N TYR A 18 -11.77 -16.47 31.35
CA TYR A 18 -11.77 -16.74 29.91
C TYR A 18 -10.47 -17.40 29.39
N LYS A 19 -9.35 -17.31 30.13
CA LYS A 19 -8.11 -18.05 29.80
C LYS A 19 -8.35 -19.55 29.65
N LYS A 20 -9.40 -20.12 30.28
CA LYS A 20 -9.78 -21.52 30.13
C LYS A 20 -10.29 -21.87 28.72
N LEU A 21 -10.55 -20.86 27.87
CA LEU A 21 -10.95 -21.07 26.49
C LEU A 21 -9.79 -21.47 25.56
N HIS A 22 -8.53 -21.39 26.00
CA HIS A 22 -7.42 -21.91 25.21
C HIS A 22 -7.69 -23.35 24.77
N GLY A 23 -7.56 -23.63 23.47
CA GLY A 23 -7.78 -24.97 22.91
C GLY A 23 -8.56 -24.95 21.62
N SER A 24 -9.01 -26.13 21.20
CA SER A 24 -9.79 -26.34 19.98
C SER A 24 -11.14 -26.94 20.29
N TYR A 25 -12.16 -26.52 19.55
CA TYR A 25 -13.56 -26.89 19.77
C TYR A 25 -14.25 -27.16 18.43
N GLU A 26 -15.03 -28.22 18.38
CA GLU A 26 -15.87 -28.51 17.22
C GLU A 26 -17.19 -27.71 17.32
N LEU A 27 -17.57 -27.05 16.23
CA LEU A 27 -18.78 -26.24 16.07
C LEU A 27 -19.55 -26.69 14.82
N GLY A 28 -20.18 -27.87 14.87
CA GLY A 28 -20.76 -28.47 13.68
C GLY A 28 -19.68 -28.92 12.70
N GLU A 29 -19.70 -28.41 11.50
CA GLU A 29 -18.69 -28.66 10.47
C GLU A 29 -17.43 -27.78 10.62
N TYR A 30 -17.48 -26.78 11.48
CA TYR A 30 -16.38 -25.86 11.75
C TYR A 30 -15.55 -26.28 12.96
N ARG A 31 -14.28 -25.91 12.95
CA ARG A 31 -13.40 -26.09 14.09
C ARG A 31 -12.83 -24.76 14.54
N LEU A 32 -13.21 -24.31 15.74
CA LEU A 32 -12.68 -23.10 16.38
C LEU A 32 -11.42 -23.42 17.17
N ARG A 33 -10.35 -22.68 16.93
CA ARG A 33 -9.12 -22.70 17.70
C ARG A 33 -8.89 -21.33 18.36
N VAL A 34 -8.68 -21.30 19.66
CA VAL A 34 -8.45 -20.09 20.44
C VAL A 34 -6.96 -19.95 20.71
N ASP A 35 -6.27 -19.09 19.98
CA ASP A 35 -4.82 -18.91 20.06
C ASP A 35 -4.40 -17.95 21.16
N LYS A 36 -5.18 -16.88 21.37
CA LYS A 36 -4.93 -15.86 22.39
C LYS A 36 -6.24 -15.35 22.95
N VAL A 37 -6.39 -15.45 24.25
CA VAL A 37 -7.56 -14.90 24.94
C VAL A 37 -7.28 -13.47 25.38
N GLN A 38 -8.26 -12.60 25.17
CA GLN A 38 -8.27 -11.24 25.67
C GLN A 38 -8.06 -11.20 27.20
N SER A 39 -7.11 -10.42 27.65
CA SER A 39 -6.74 -10.40 29.06
C SER A 39 -7.69 -9.61 29.96
N ASP A 40 -8.40 -8.66 29.40
CA ASP A 40 -9.21 -7.64 30.09
C ASP A 40 -10.25 -7.11 29.08
N PRO A 41 -11.47 -6.72 29.48
CA PRO A 41 -12.50 -6.19 28.55
C PRO A 41 -12.07 -4.99 27.71
N PHE A 42 -11.02 -4.27 28.11
CA PHE A 42 -10.47 -3.10 27.41
C PHE A 42 -9.18 -3.43 26.63
N ALA A 43 -8.68 -4.66 26.73
CA ALA A 43 -7.53 -5.13 25.95
C ALA A 43 -7.93 -5.41 24.50
N PRO A 44 -6.97 -5.50 23.56
CA PRO A 44 -7.24 -5.97 22.21
C PRO A 44 -7.98 -7.32 22.20
N PRO A 45 -8.87 -7.56 21.22
CA PRO A 45 -9.69 -8.76 21.14
C PRO A 45 -8.90 -10.06 21.19
N SER A 46 -9.59 -11.16 21.49
CA SER A 46 -9.04 -12.51 21.41
C SER A 46 -8.74 -12.87 19.96
N LEU A 47 -7.61 -13.56 19.72
CA LEU A 47 -7.23 -14.08 18.42
C LEU A 47 -7.70 -15.52 18.30
N MET A 48 -8.55 -15.79 17.32
CA MET A 48 -9.13 -17.10 17.08
C MET A 48 -9.01 -17.48 15.61
N GLN A 49 -8.95 -18.77 15.34
CA GLN A 49 -8.95 -19.31 13.98
C GLN A 49 -10.13 -20.26 13.84
N VAL A 50 -10.78 -20.23 12.68
CA VAL A 50 -11.85 -21.16 12.34
C VAL A 50 -11.45 -21.92 11.09
N ASP A 51 -11.29 -23.24 11.22
CA ASP A 51 -11.13 -24.11 10.07
C ASP A 51 -12.52 -24.42 9.51
N VAL A 52 -12.70 -24.17 8.22
CA VAL A 52 -13.93 -24.37 7.46
C VAL A 52 -13.67 -25.28 6.27
N PRO A 53 -14.66 -26.00 5.71
CA PRO A 53 -14.50 -26.63 4.41
C PRO A 53 -14.00 -25.62 3.38
N ASN A 54 -12.99 -25.98 2.58
CA ASN A 54 -12.44 -25.04 1.60
C ASN A 54 -13.45 -24.77 0.47
N PRO A 55 -14.00 -23.54 0.33
CA PRO A 55 -14.95 -23.21 -0.70
C PRO A 55 -14.28 -22.80 -2.03
N VAL A 56 -12.94 -22.76 -2.07
CA VAL A 56 -12.15 -22.28 -3.22
C VAL A 56 -11.58 -23.48 -3.98
N PRO A 57 -11.94 -23.66 -5.27
CA PRO A 57 -11.26 -24.61 -6.14
C PRO A 57 -9.77 -24.30 -6.25
N ALA A 58 -8.92 -25.34 -6.35
CA ALA A 58 -7.46 -25.19 -6.36
C ALA A 58 -6.97 -24.26 -7.48
N GLU A 59 -7.59 -24.30 -8.66
CA GLU A 59 -7.26 -23.45 -9.82
C GLU A 59 -7.61 -21.98 -9.65
N LEU A 60 -8.43 -21.65 -8.65
CA LEU A 60 -8.80 -20.27 -8.29
C LEU A 60 -8.09 -19.78 -7.02
N ALA A 61 -7.29 -20.63 -6.37
CA ALA A 61 -6.55 -20.24 -5.19
C ALA A 61 -5.58 -19.10 -5.51
N GLY A 62 -5.49 -18.10 -4.62
CA GLY A 62 -4.65 -16.92 -4.80
C GLY A 62 -5.10 -15.73 -3.97
N VAL A 63 -4.50 -14.57 -4.23
CA VAL A 63 -4.74 -13.33 -3.50
C VAL A 63 -6.19 -12.88 -3.63
N ALA A 64 -6.74 -12.90 -4.87
CA ALA A 64 -8.13 -12.49 -5.12
C ALA A 64 -9.14 -13.36 -4.36
N ALA A 65 -8.93 -14.68 -4.32
CA ALA A 65 -9.82 -15.59 -3.60
C ALA A 65 -9.79 -15.34 -2.09
N ARG A 66 -8.60 -15.12 -1.51
CA ARG A 66 -8.46 -14.76 -0.09
C ARG A 66 -9.09 -13.42 0.24
N ASP A 67 -8.89 -12.40 -0.61
CA ASP A 67 -9.50 -11.09 -0.46
C ASP A 67 -11.04 -11.16 -0.59
N PHE A 68 -11.54 -11.92 -1.57
CA PHE A 68 -12.98 -12.15 -1.77
C PHE A 68 -13.62 -12.77 -0.51
N LEU A 69 -13.07 -13.85 0.02
CA LEU A 69 -13.58 -14.49 1.24
C LEU A 69 -13.49 -13.54 2.43
N THR A 70 -12.39 -12.80 2.58
CA THR A 70 -12.25 -11.81 3.66
C THR A 70 -13.36 -10.77 3.62
N ARG A 71 -13.71 -10.25 2.42
CA ARG A 71 -14.80 -9.28 2.25
C ARG A 71 -16.17 -9.85 2.60
N ARG A 72 -16.44 -11.07 2.18
CA ARG A 72 -17.71 -11.73 2.48
C ARG A 72 -17.88 -11.95 3.98
N ILE A 73 -16.84 -12.42 4.66
CA ILE A 73 -16.85 -12.61 6.11
C ILE A 73 -16.96 -11.26 6.84
N ALA A 74 -16.24 -10.24 6.39
CA ALA A 74 -16.33 -8.89 6.94
C ALA A 74 -17.75 -8.32 6.83
N GLN A 75 -18.41 -8.57 5.71
CA GLN A 75 -19.82 -8.20 5.49
C GLN A 75 -20.76 -8.96 6.42
N ALA A 76 -20.60 -10.28 6.57
CA ALA A 76 -21.42 -11.08 7.47
C ALA A 76 -21.25 -10.69 8.95
N PHE A 77 -20.04 -10.22 9.33
CA PHE A 77 -19.77 -9.73 10.68
C PHE A 77 -20.19 -8.27 10.92
N SER A 78 -20.58 -7.52 9.88
CA SER A 78 -20.89 -6.08 9.99
C SER A 78 -22.05 -5.75 10.96
N GLY A 79 -22.95 -6.69 11.20
CA GLY A 79 -24.07 -6.58 12.15
C GLY A 79 -23.69 -6.86 13.61
N ASP A 80 -22.51 -7.41 13.88
CA ASP A 80 -22.05 -7.76 15.22
C ASP A 80 -20.75 -7.02 15.56
N ARG A 81 -20.75 -6.29 16.68
CA ARG A 81 -19.58 -5.52 17.13
C ARG A 81 -18.55 -6.35 17.90
N ASP A 82 -18.85 -7.59 18.21
CA ASP A 82 -18.00 -8.47 19.00
C ASP A 82 -17.20 -9.45 18.09
N LEU A 83 -17.59 -9.60 16.78
CA LEU A 83 -16.90 -10.39 15.77
C LEU A 83 -16.19 -9.49 14.76
N HIS A 84 -14.92 -9.75 14.50
CA HIS A 84 -14.12 -8.97 13.58
C HIS A 84 -13.22 -9.85 12.71
N ILE A 85 -13.04 -9.45 11.48
CA ILE A 85 -11.98 -9.89 10.58
C ILE A 85 -11.34 -8.64 9.98
N ASP A 86 -10.30 -8.77 9.17
CA ASP A 86 -9.77 -7.62 8.43
C ASP A 86 -10.87 -7.01 7.53
N GLN A 87 -10.83 -5.70 7.33
CA GLN A 87 -11.84 -4.97 6.55
C GLN A 87 -11.16 -4.35 5.32
N PRO A 88 -11.14 -5.06 4.19
CA PRO A 88 -10.51 -4.56 2.98
C PRO A 88 -11.17 -3.28 2.44
N GLY A 89 -10.35 -2.32 2.01
CA GLY A 89 -10.77 -1.16 1.23
C GLY A 89 -11.07 -1.52 -0.24
N GLN A 90 -10.84 -0.59 -1.16
CA GLN A 90 -11.08 -0.82 -2.59
C GLN A 90 -9.95 -1.62 -3.26
N GLN A 91 -8.77 -1.69 -2.64
CA GLN A 91 -7.60 -2.38 -3.16
C GLN A 91 -7.62 -3.86 -2.75
N VAL A 92 -7.25 -4.74 -3.69
CA VAL A 92 -7.02 -6.16 -3.45
C VAL A 92 -5.59 -6.33 -2.93
N LEU A 93 -5.46 -6.80 -1.68
CA LEU A 93 -4.18 -6.99 -1.01
C LEU A 93 -4.02 -8.43 -0.54
N ASP A 94 -2.80 -8.95 -0.57
CA ASP A 94 -2.48 -10.21 0.09
C ASP A 94 -2.58 -10.03 1.62
N ARG A 95 -3.48 -10.80 2.26
CA ARG A 95 -3.84 -10.66 3.67
C ARG A 95 -3.66 -11.95 4.44
N ALA A 96 -3.35 -11.81 5.72
CA ALA A 96 -3.27 -12.96 6.64
C ALA A 96 -4.65 -13.49 7.09
N SER A 97 -5.74 -12.85 6.71
CA SER A 97 -7.10 -13.14 7.24
C SER A 97 -7.63 -14.50 6.85
N VAL A 98 -7.27 -14.99 5.66
CA VAL A 98 -7.68 -16.29 5.12
C VAL A 98 -6.43 -17.03 4.65
N VAL A 99 -6.30 -18.29 5.04
CA VAL A 99 -5.24 -19.21 4.60
C VAL A 99 -5.89 -20.37 3.86
N LEU A 100 -5.54 -20.57 2.61
CA LEU A 100 -5.99 -21.71 1.80
C LEU A 100 -4.99 -22.87 1.94
N ALA A 101 -5.42 -24.10 1.64
CA ALA A 101 -4.59 -25.28 1.82
C ALA A 101 -3.31 -25.26 0.98
N ASP A 102 -3.39 -24.71 -0.23
CA ASP A 102 -2.28 -24.65 -1.20
C ASP A 102 -1.25 -23.55 -0.89
N ASP A 103 -1.62 -22.56 -0.05
CA ASP A 103 -0.71 -21.52 0.44
C ASP A 103 0.15 -21.98 1.62
N ALA A 104 -0.20 -23.11 2.17
CA ALA A 104 0.41 -23.64 3.37
C ALA A 104 1.72 -24.38 3.01
N GLY A 105 2.83 -23.67 3.02
CA GLY A 105 4.14 -24.33 3.13
C GLY A 105 4.11 -25.36 4.28
N ALA A 106 4.98 -26.34 4.25
CA ALA A 106 5.00 -27.56 5.10
C ALA A 106 4.88 -27.40 6.64
N GLY A 107 4.53 -26.21 7.14
CA GLY A 107 4.42 -25.86 8.56
C GLY A 107 3.06 -25.33 9.03
N SER A 108 2.07 -25.12 8.17
CA SER A 108 0.83 -24.41 8.58
C SER A 108 -0.18 -25.25 9.37
N GLY A 109 -0.06 -26.57 9.37
CA GLY A 109 -1.02 -27.45 10.04
C GLY A 109 -2.44 -27.44 9.45
N THR A 110 -2.65 -26.80 8.30
CA THR A 110 -3.92 -26.80 7.57
C THR A 110 -4.15 -28.15 6.92
N ARG A 111 -5.33 -28.74 7.09
CA ARG A 111 -5.71 -30.00 6.45
C ARG A 111 -5.95 -29.76 4.96
N SER A 112 -5.62 -30.72 4.10
CA SER A 112 -5.66 -30.63 2.63
C SER A 112 -7.01 -30.25 1.99
N ASN A 113 -8.07 -30.07 2.77
CA ASN A 113 -9.40 -29.69 2.28
C ASN A 113 -10.10 -28.66 3.17
N THR A 114 -9.33 -27.80 3.85
CA THR A 114 -9.87 -26.77 4.73
C THR A 114 -9.25 -25.41 4.42
N ALA A 115 -10.04 -24.35 4.57
CA ALA A 115 -9.54 -22.98 4.68
C ALA A 115 -9.52 -22.57 6.15
N THR A 116 -8.52 -21.83 6.58
CA THR A 116 -8.42 -21.28 7.93
C THR A 116 -8.74 -19.78 7.90
N LEU A 117 -9.80 -19.40 8.63
CA LEU A 117 -10.22 -18.02 8.80
C LEU A 117 -9.66 -17.47 10.10
N ARG A 118 -8.99 -16.33 10.06
CA ARG A 118 -8.37 -15.68 11.22
C ARG A 118 -9.21 -14.50 11.66
N ILE A 119 -9.89 -14.67 12.79
CA ILE A 119 -10.86 -13.71 13.32
C ILE A 119 -10.41 -13.14 14.67
N GLU A 120 -10.91 -11.98 15.00
CA GLU A 120 -10.74 -11.35 16.31
C GLU A 120 -12.10 -11.29 17.01
N VAL A 121 -12.14 -11.70 18.27
CA VAL A 121 -13.39 -11.78 19.04
C VAL A 121 -13.27 -10.97 20.32
N GLN A 122 -14.18 -10.00 20.48
CA GLN A 122 -14.38 -9.27 21.72
C GLN A 122 -15.22 -10.11 22.66
N LEU A 123 -14.60 -10.71 23.69
CA LEU A 123 -15.34 -11.59 24.59
C LEU A 123 -16.30 -10.80 25.51
N PRO A 124 -17.59 -11.15 25.56
CA PRO A 124 -18.62 -10.40 26.28
C PRO A 124 -18.41 -10.31 27.77
N ALA A 125 -18.52 -9.09 28.33
CA ALA A 125 -18.44 -8.85 29.76
C ALA A 125 -19.37 -7.70 30.21
N ARG A 126 -19.71 -7.71 31.49
CA ARG A 126 -20.33 -6.56 32.19
C ARG A 126 -19.36 -6.10 33.28
N GLY A 127 -18.72 -4.97 33.06
CA GLY A 127 -17.55 -4.59 33.83
C GLY A 127 -16.46 -5.65 33.70
N ARG A 128 -15.97 -6.22 34.81
CA ARG A 128 -14.97 -7.32 34.81
C ARG A 128 -15.58 -8.71 35.04
N LYS A 129 -16.90 -8.86 34.89
CA LYS A 129 -17.56 -10.15 35.02
C LYS A 129 -17.95 -10.71 33.65
N ILE A 130 -17.71 -11.97 33.45
CA ILE A 130 -18.02 -12.72 32.25
C ILE A 130 -19.53 -12.79 32.03
N LEU A 131 -19.98 -12.52 30.80
CA LEU A 131 -21.33 -12.82 30.31
C LEU A 131 -21.27 -14.14 29.53
N GLY A 132 -21.19 -15.26 30.26
CA GLY A 132 -20.93 -16.58 29.67
C GLY A 132 -22.03 -17.05 28.71
N ARG A 133 -23.31 -16.74 29.02
CA ARG A 133 -24.44 -17.06 28.13
C ARG A 133 -24.37 -16.23 26.84
N LYS A 134 -24.00 -14.94 26.90
CA LYS A 134 -23.80 -14.11 25.70
C LYS A 134 -22.62 -14.64 24.88
N ALA A 135 -21.50 -14.98 25.52
CA ALA A 135 -20.34 -15.55 24.86
C ALA A 135 -20.66 -16.90 24.18
N ARG A 136 -21.50 -17.73 24.82
CA ARG A 136 -22.00 -18.96 24.21
C ARG A 136 -22.81 -18.66 22.95
N ALA A 137 -23.80 -17.78 23.03
CA ALA A 137 -24.60 -17.38 21.88
C ALA A 137 -23.71 -16.83 20.75
N LEU A 138 -22.73 -15.96 21.08
CA LEU A 138 -21.80 -15.40 20.11
C LEU A 138 -20.99 -16.48 19.37
N LEU A 139 -20.34 -17.39 20.11
CA LEU A 139 -19.39 -18.34 19.54
C LEU A 139 -20.04 -19.63 19.03
N CYS A 140 -21.18 -20.04 19.59
CA CYS A 140 -21.81 -21.31 19.22
C CYS A 140 -23.03 -21.16 18.31
N ASP A 141 -23.63 -19.97 18.24
CA ASP A 141 -24.86 -19.77 17.47
C ASP A 141 -24.61 -18.67 16.37
N VAL A 142 -24.15 -17.46 16.76
CA VAL A 142 -23.98 -16.32 15.83
C VAL A 142 -22.80 -16.53 14.88
N LEU A 143 -21.63 -16.95 15.38
CA LEU A 143 -20.44 -17.16 14.55
C LEU A 143 -20.68 -18.22 13.45
N PRO A 144 -21.18 -19.44 13.75
CA PRO A 144 -21.48 -20.41 12.69
C PRO A 144 -22.46 -19.87 11.65
N ALA A 145 -23.58 -19.28 12.08
CA ALA A 145 -24.58 -18.74 11.17
C ALA A 145 -24.03 -17.63 10.26
N ALA A 146 -23.16 -16.77 10.77
CA ALA A 146 -22.49 -15.75 9.96
C ALA A 146 -21.50 -16.35 8.96
N LEU A 147 -20.82 -17.45 9.32
CA LEU A 147 -19.94 -18.18 8.41
C LEU A 147 -20.73 -18.90 7.33
N ASP A 148 -21.85 -19.57 7.67
CA ASP A 148 -22.76 -20.19 6.70
C ASP A 148 -23.20 -19.17 5.64
N GLN A 149 -23.62 -17.97 6.08
CA GLN A 149 -23.99 -16.87 5.18
C GLN A 149 -22.81 -16.38 4.32
N ALA A 150 -21.62 -16.26 4.89
CA ALA A 150 -20.46 -15.75 4.18
C ALA A 150 -19.93 -16.72 3.12
N LEU A 151 -20.03 -18.03 3.38
CA LEU A 151 -19.52 -19.10 2.53
C LEU A 151 -20.55 -19.59 1.49
N ASP A 152 -21.80 -19.17 1.61
CA ASP A 152 -22.84 -19.40 0.60
C ASP A 152 -22.80 -18.29 -0.46
N PHE A 153 -22.18 -18.56 -1.60
CA PHE A 153 -22.05 -17.63 -2.72
C PHE A 153 -22.04 -18.34 -4.07
N PRO A 154 -22.51 -17.68 -5.13
CA PRO A 154 -22.40 -18.21 -6.49
C PRO A 154 -20.92 -18.42 -6.88
N ALA A 155 -20.62 -19.56 -7.49
CA ALA A 155 -19.24 -19.85 -7.93
C ALA A 155 -18.71 -18.80 -8.94
N ASP A 156 -19.61 -18.22 -9.74
CA ASP A 156 -19.27 -17.20 -10.73
C ASP A 156 -18.71 -15.92 -10.07
N ASP A 157 -19.21 -15.52 -8.89
CA ASP A 157 -18.72 -14.32 -8.18
C ASP A 157 -17.22 -14.45 -7.83
N LEU A 158 -16.81 -15.61 -7.34
CA LEU A 158 -15.41 -15.90 -7.05
C LEU A 158 -14.57 -15.97 -8.34
N HIS A 159 -15.11 -16.63 -9.37
CA HIS A 159 -14.44 -16.75 -10.65
C HIS A 159 -14.18 -15.37 -11.29
N GLU A 160 -15.18 -14.49 -11.29
CA GLU A 160 -15.04 -13.12 -11.80
C GLU A 160 -14.02 -12.31 -11.02
N ALA A 161 -13.98 -12.42 -9.69
CA ALA A 161 -12.98 -11.73 -8.87
C ALA A 161 -11.55 -12.18 -9.20
N VAL A 162 -11.33 -13.49 -9.40
CA VAL A 162 -10.03 -14.05 -9.77
C VAL A 162 -9.65 -13.68 -11.20
N LEU A 163 -10.59 -13.72 -12.15
CA LEU A 163 -10.33 -13.29 -13.54
C LEU A 163 -9.95 -11.81 -13.59
N LEU A 164 -10.64 -10.94 -12.85
CA LEU A 164 -10.33 -9.53 -12.80
C LEU A 164 -8.91 -9.28 -12.28
N GLU A 165 -8.50 -9.96 -11.22
CA GLU A 165 -7.13 -9.85 -10.70
C GLU A 165 -6.10 -10.30 -11.76
N ARG A 166 -6.33 -11.41 -12.43
CA ARG A 166 -5.47 -11.93 -13.51
C ARG A 166 -5.35 -10.92 -14.65
N ASP A 167 -6.46 -10.31 -15.04
CA ASP A 167 -6.50 -9.27 -16.06
C ASP A 167 -5.66 -8.04 -15.67
N GLN A 168 -5.83 -7.57 -14.43
CA GLN A 168 -5.10 -6.40 -13.89
C GLN A 168 -3.59 -6.68 -13.78
N ASN A 169 -3.21 -7.86 -13.29
CA ASN A 169 -1.81 -8.27 -13.20
C ASN A 169 -1.18 -8.38 -14.59
N TYR A 170 -1.85 -9.06 -15.52
CA TYR A 170 -1.38 -9.17 -16.90
C TYR A 170 -1.20 -7.78 -17.55
N LEU A 171 -2.19 -6.89 -17.42
CA LEU A 171 -2.09 -5.54 -17.97
C LEU A 171 -0.88 -4.80 -17.39
N ARG A 172 -0.67 -4.86 -16.07
CA ARG A 172 0.48 -4.22 -15.40
C ARG A 172 1.80 -4.77 -15.94
N GLU A 173 1.92 -6.08 -16.12
CA GLU A 173 3.12 -6.74 -16.66
C GLU A 173 3.38 -6.32 -18.11
N GLN A 174 2.34 -6.02 -18.89
CA GLN A 174 2.49 -5.60 -20.29
C GLN A 174 2.91 -4.12 -20.44
N LEU A 175 2.72 -3.27 -19.44
CA LEU A 175 3.02 -1.83 -19.56
C LEU A 175 4.46 -1.54 -20.04
N PRO A 176 5.52 -2.11 -19.41
CA PRO A 176 6.90 -1.78 -19.79
C PRO A 176 7.23 -2.21 -21.22
N SER A 177 6.74 -3.37 -21.67
CA SER A 177 6.98 -3.88 -23.03
C SER A 177 6.36 -2.98 -24.12
N ARG A 178 5.38 -2.16 -23.76
CA ARG A 178 4.72 -1.18 -24.64
C ARG A 178 5.26 0.24 -24.47
N GLY A 179 6.32 0.43 -23.68
CA GLY A 179 6.86 1.74 -23.35
C GLY A 179 5.90 2.59 -22.50
N LEU A 180 5.04 1.95 -21.69
CA LEU A 180 4.07 2.60 -20.81
C LEU A 180 4.44 2.43 -19.34
N ILE A 181 4.05 3.39 -18.52
CA ILE A 181 4.16 3.32 -17.05
C ILE A 181 2.80 3.18 -16.39
N ALA A 182 1.74 3.55 -17.09
CA ALA A 182 0.38 3.42 -16.60
C ALA A 182 -0.62 3.30 -17.74
N PHE A 183 -1.83 2.86 -17.38
CA PHE A 183 -2.97 2.75 -18.27
C PHE A 183 -4.25 3.13 -17.53
N ILE A 184 -5.17 3.82 -18.19
CA ILE A 184 -6.50 4.14 -17.67
C ILE A 184 -7.54 3.75 -18.71
N GLY A 185 -8.35 2.75 -18.39
CA GLY A 185 -9.41 2.24 -19.26
C GLY A 185 -10.54 3.25 -19.47
N ASP A 186 -11.08 3.27 -20.68
CA ASP A 186 -12.28 4.03 -20.99
C ASP A 186 -13.45 3.58 -20.11
N GLY A 187 -14.27 4.52 -19.68
CA GLY A 187 -15.38 4.27 -18.76
C GLY A 187 -15.02 4.27 -17.29
N SER A 188 -13.73 4.36 -16.92
CA SER A 188 -13.31 4.41 -15.52
C SER A 188 -13.92 5.58 -14.76
N CYS A 189 -14.32 5.34 -13.50
CA CYS A 189 -14.77 6.35 -12.54
C CYS A 189 -13.60 6.76 -11.65
N LEU A 190 -12.90 7.85 -11.99
CA LEU A 190 -11.70 8.26 -11.28
C LEU A 190 -11.97 8.98 -9.95
N PRO A 191 -12.97 9.87 -9.80
CA PRO A 191 -13.21 10.59 -8.55
C PRO A 191 -13.79 9.66 -7.47
N ARG A 192 -13.54 10.03 -6.22
CA ARG A 192 -14.05 9.34 -5.02
C ARG A 192 -15.21 10.11 -4.40
N ALA A 193 -16.09 9.41 -3.68
CA ALA A 193 -17.30 9.96 -3.07
C ALA A 193 -16.99 11.11 -2.10
N ALA A 194 -15.86 11.03 -1.34
CA ALA A 194 -15.38 12.10 -0.47
C ALA A 194 -13.89 11.91 -0.16
N GLY A 195 -13.23 12.94 0.38
CA GLY A 195 -11.82 12.87 0.73
C GLY A 195 -11.45 11.79 1.76
N HIS A 196 -12.41 11.34 2.56
CA HIS A 196 -12.27 10.26 3.56
C HIS A 196 -12.93 8.94 3.14
N ARG A 197 -13.52 8.86 1.94
CA ARG A 197 -14.18 7.66 1.39
C ARG A 197 -13.56 7.30 0.05
N ASP A 198 -12.95 6.12 -0.01
CA ASP A 198 -12.31 5.61 -1.23
C ASP A 198 -13.28 4.85 -2.16
N THR A 199 -14.59 4.99 -1.93
CA THR A 199 -15.63 4.47 -2.84
C THR A 199 -15.82 5.41 -4.03
N PRO A 200 -16.25 4.90 -5.22
CA PRO A 200 -16.48 5.73 -6.39
C PRO A 200 -17.54 6.81 -6.14
N ALA A 201 -17.39 7.95 -6.82
CA ALA A 201 -18.39 9.01 -6.80
C ALA A 201 -19.62 8.60 -7.63
N GLU A 202 -20.82 8.83 -7.11
CA GLU A 202 -22.08 8.44 -7.77
C GLU A 202 -22.31 9.16 -9.11
N LYS A 203 -21.85 10.41 -9.23
CA LYS A 203 -21.99 11.25 -10.42
C LYS A 203 -20.61 11.65 -10.94
N ALA A 204 -19.94 10.74 -11.60
CA ALA A 204 -18.64 10.99 -12.21
C ALA A 204 -18.78 11.07 -13.74
N VAL A 205 -17.97 11.92 -14.35
CA VAL A 205 -17.74 11.87 -15.79
C VAL A 205 -16.90 10.64 -16.08
N PRO A 206 -17.35 9.68 -16.89
CA PRO A 206 -16.56 8.52 -17.26
C PRO A 206 -15.29 8.94 -18.00
N PHE A 207 -14.17 8.32 -17.66
CA PHE A 207 -12.90 8.60 -18.32
C PHE A 207 -12.97 8.20 -19.80
N ARG A 208 -12.36 8.99 -20.67
CA ARG A 208 -12.23 8.71 -22.10
C ARG A 208 -10.85 9.12 -22.58
N ALA A 209 -10.13 8.18 -23.16
CA ALA A 209 -8.79 8.39 -23.68
C ALA A 209 -8.80 9.33 -24.91
N PRO A 210 -7.84 10.25 -25.04
CA PRO A 210 -7.58 10.95 -26.31
C PRO A 210 -7.06 9.94 -27.34
N ASP A 211 -7.44 10.12 -28.61
CA ASP A 211 -7.14 9.14 -29.66
C ASP A 211 -5.64 8.89 -29.88
N SER A 212 -4.80 9.91 -29.72
CA SER A 212 -3.35 9.84 -29.86
C SER A 212 -2.65 9.01 -28.77
N LEU A 213 -3.24 8.93 -27.58
CA LEU A 213 -2.72 8.13 -26.46
C LEU A 213 -3.53 6.84 -26.23
N ARG A 214 -4.48 6.56 -27.12
CA ARG A 214 -5.33 5.38 -27.01
C ARG A 214 -4.53 4.12 -27.30
N THR A 215 -4.63 3.15 -26.41
CA THR A 215 -4.10 1.80 -26.60
C THR A 215 -5.14 0.76 -26.19
N THR A 216 -5.01 -0.45 -26.72
CA THR A 216 -5.94 -1.55 -26.48
C THR A 216 -5.18 -2.77 -25.99
N PHE A 217 -5.73 -3.45 -24.97
CA PHE A 217 -5.21 -4.68 -24.44
C PHE A 217 -6.24 -5.81 -24.58
N GLN A 218 -5.77 -6.95 -25.09
CA GLN A 218 -6.49 -8.22 -25.01
C GLN A 218 -6.10 -8.90 -23.70
N LEU A 219 -7.06 -9.15 -22.83
CA LEU A 219 -6.85 -9.66 -21.48
C LEU A 219 -7.05 -11.18 -21.42
N PRO A 220 -6.46 -11.87 -20.43
CA PRO A 220 -6.59 -13.31 -20.24
C PRO A 220 -8.03 -13.82 -20.13
N SER A 221 -8.95 -13.00 -19.60
CA SER A 221 -10.38 -13.30 -19.56
C SER A 221 -11.05 -13.34 -20.94
N GLY A 222 -10.35 -12.95 -22.01
CA GLY A 222 -10.91 -12.71 -23.33
C GLY A 222 -11.54 -11.32 -23.51
N ARG A 223 -11.54 -10.48 -22.47
CA ARG A 223 -12.01 -9.09 -22.52
C ARG A 223 -11.02 -8.22 -23.28
N GLU A 224 -11.54 -7.32 -24.11
CA GLU A 224 -10.78 -6.24 -24.71
C GLU A 224 -11.01 -4.95 -23.91
N VAL A 225 -9.93 -4.26 -23.53
CA VAL A 225 -10.01 -2.98 -22.82
C VAL A 225 -9.20 -1.93 -23.57
N ALA A 226 -9.87 -0.88 -24.02
CA ALA A 226 -9.27 0.31 -24.62
C ALA A 226 -9.16 1.44 -23.58
N GLY A 227 -8.14 2.28 -23.71
CA GLY A 227 -7.94 3.39 -22.78
C GLY A 227 -6.69 4.21 -23.10
N MET A 228 -6.34 5.10 -22.21
CA MET A 228 -5.16 5.96 -22.33
C MET A 228 -3.93 5.26 -21.76
N GLY A 229 -2.92 5.04 -22.59
CA GLY A 229 -1.58 4.72 -22.13
C GLY A 229 -0.84 5.98 -21.69
N VAL A 230 -0.17 5.93 -20.54
CA VAL A 230 0.77 6.98 -20.11
C VAL A 230 2.18 6.53 -20.48
N PRO A 231 2.84 7.22 -21.45
CA PRO A 231 4.16 6.80 -21.93
C PRO A 231 5.25 6.91 -20.86
N ALA A 232 6.29 6.10 -21.02
CA ALA A 232 7.55 6.29 -20.30
C ALA A 232 8.21 7.61 -20.68
N GLY A 233 9.01 8.19 -19.77
CA GLY A 233 9.61 9.50 -19.95
C GLY A 233 8.97 10.55 -19.03
N VAL A 234 8.83 11.78 -19.52
CA VAL A 234 8.30 12.92 -18.75
C VAL A 234 6.91 13.28 -19.26
N THR A 235 5.89 12.95 -18.49
CA THR A 235 4.49 13.32 -18.76
C THR A 235 4.07 14.47 -17.86
N VAL A 236 3.55 15.55 -18.44
CA VAL A 236 3.06 16.71 -17.69
C VAL A 236 1.55 16.84 -17.87
N ILE A 237 0.82 16.88 -16.75
CA ILE A 237 -0.63 17.06 -16.71
C ILE A 237 -0.91 18.52 -16.38
N VAL A 238 -1.52 19.26 -17.31
CA VAL A 238 -1.85 20.68 -17.17
C VAL A 238 -3.36 20.90 -17.20
N GLY A 239 -3.82 22.10 -16.84
CA GLY A 239 -5.24 22.49 -16.90
C GLY A 239 -5.63 23.42 -15.75
N GLY A 240 -6.81 24.00 -15.83
CA GLY A 240 -7.34 24.88 -14.80
C GLY A 240 -7.59 24.21 -13.45
N GLY A 241 -7.85 25.01 -12.43
CA GLY A 241 -8.31 24.48 -11.12
C GLY A 241 -9.61 23.70 -11.27
N TYR A 242 -9.77 22.62 -10.51
CA TYR A 242 -10.98 21.75 -10.49
C TYR A 242 -11.29 20.98 -11.78
N HIS A 243 -10.40 20.95 -12.76
CA HIS A 243 -10.58 20.21 -14.02
C HIS A 243 -10.17 18.72 -13.92
N GLY A 244 -9.77 18.20 -12.74
CA GLY A 244 -9.52 16.79 -12.51
C GLY A 244 -8.05 16.34 -12.57
N LYS A 245 -7.06 17.26 -12.68
CA LYS A 245 -5.63 16.93 -12.71
C LYS A 245 -5.19 16.04 -11.55
N SER A 246 -5.38 16.52 -10.31
CA SER A 246 -5.00 15.75 -9.09
C SER A 246 -5.85 14.49 -8.91
N THR A 247 -7.08 14.43 -9.47
CA THR A 247 -7.89 13.21 -9.49
C THR A 247 -7.28 12.15 -10.40
N LEU A 248 -6.79 12.54 -11.57
CA LEU A 248 -6.09 11.68 -12.51
C LEU A 248 -4.80 11.15 -11.86
N LEU A 249 -3.98 12.04 -11.28
CA LEU A 249 -2.75 11.64 -10.59
C LEU A 249 -3.03 10.67 -9.42
N LYS A 250 -4.05 10.93 -8.61
CA LYS A 250 -4.45 10.02 -7.51
C LYS A 250 -4.94 8.67 -8.00
N ALA A 251 -5.56 8.60 -9.18
CA ALA A 251 -5.90 7.31 -9.78
C ALA A 251 -4.64 6.54 -10.18
N LEU A 252 -3.63 7.21 -10.75
CA LEU A 252 -2.32 6.61 -11.03
C LEU A 252 -1.60 6.18 -9.75
N GLU A 253 -1.62 6.99 -8.68
CA GLU A 253 -1.04 6.62 -7.38
C GLU A 253 -1.64 5.34 -6.81
N ARG A 254 -2.96 5.15 -6.94
CA ARG A 254 -3.66 3.95 -6.47
C ARG A 254 -3.55 2.77 -7.43
N GLY A 255 -3.32 3.03 -8.71
CA GLY A 255 -3.16 2.03 -9.76
C GLY A 255 -1.98 1.06 -9.58
N VAL A 256 -1.10 1.30 -8.60
CA VAL A 256 -0.05 0.36 -8.19
C VAL A 256 -0.61 -0.90 -7.52
N TYR A 257 -1.88 -0.87 -7.12
CA TYR A 257 -2.65 -2.00 -6.58
C TYR A 257 -3.75 -2.42 -7.54
N ASN A 258 -4.18 -3.67 -7.42
CA ASN A 258 -5.40 -4.15 -8.04
C ASN A 258 -6.63 -3.62 -7.28
N HIS A 259 -7.72 -3.39 -8.00
CA HIS A 259 -8.98 -2.89 -7.47
C HIS A 259 -10.09 -3.91 -7.61
N VAL A 260 -11.03 -3.93 -6.66
CA VAL A 260 -12.20 -4.81 -6.71
C VAL A 260 -13.16 -4.40 -7.81
N ALA A 261 -13.99 -5.35 -8.25
CA ALA A 261 -15.08 -5.07 -9.19
C ALA A 261 -16.05 -4.01 -8.62
N GLY A 262 -16.49 -3.10 -9.47
CA GLY A 262 -17.39 -2.00 -9.10
C GLY A 262 -16.70 -0.80 -8.45
N ASP A 263 -15.36 -0.82 -8.31
CA ASP A 263 -14.59 0.32 -7.82
C ASP A 263 -14.51 1.47 -8.83
N GLY A 264 -14.66 1.18 -10.12
CA GLY A 264 -14.53 2.12 -11.21
C GLY A 264 -13.09 2.47 -11.59
N ARG A 265 -12.08 1.97 -10.85
CA ARG A 265 -10.65 2.08 -11.17
C ARG A 265 -10.01 0.72 -11.46
N GLU A 266 -10.81 -0.29 -11.80
CA GLU A 266 -10.33 -1.64 -12.07
C GLU A 266 -9.23 -1.65 -13.13
N PHE A 267 -9.35 -0.78 -14.13
CA PHE A 267 -8.36 -0.62 -15.20
C PHE A 267 -7.63 0.73 -15.14
N ALA A 268 -7.50 1.33 -13.96
CA ALA A 268 -6.52 2.38 -13.68
C ALA A 268 -5.28 1.72 -13.09
N ILE A 269 -4.35 1.30 -13.96
CA ILE A 269 -3.22 0.44 -13.61
C ILE A 269 -1.91 1.23 -13.81
N THR A 270 -1.03 1.14 -12.84
CA THR A 270 0.31 1.74 -12.87
C THR A 270 1.35 0.67 -12.55
N VAL A 271 2.57 0.81 -13.05
CA VAL A 271 3.67 -0.08 -12.66
C VAL A 271 3.81 -0.11 -11.14
N ASP A 272 4.07 -1.27 -10.57
CA ASP A 272 4.15 -1.48 -9.11
C ASP A 272 5.30 -0.71 -8.45
N SER A 273 6.34 -0.37 -9.22
CA SER A 273 7.50 0.41 -8.81
C SER A 273 7.30 1.93 -8.88
N ALA A 274 6.07 2.43 -9.10
CA ALA A 274 5.79 3.86 -9.06
C ALA A 274 5.72 4.39 -7.62
N ALA A 275 6.39 5.53 -7.38
CA ALA A 275 6.44 6.23 -6.09
C ALA A 275 5.74 7.59 -6.18
N SER A 276 4.82 7.87 -5.27
CA SER A 276 4.26 9.20 -5.05
C SER A 276 5.20 10.02 -4.16
N LEU A 277 5.56 11.21 -4.62
CA LEU A 277 6.46 12.12 -3.91
C LEU A 277 5.78 13.43 -3.54
N ARG A 278 6.09 13.92 -2.33
CA ARG A 278 5.61 15.21 -1.82
C ARG A 278 6.64 15.82 -0.86
N ALA A 279 6.48 17.10 -0.58
CA ALA A 279 7.22 17.75 0.49
C ALA A 279 6.71 17.30 1.87
N GLU A 280 7.63 17.11 2.83
CA GLU A 280 7.34 16.70 4.20
C GLU A 280 8.15 17.59 5.17
N ASP A 281 7.63 18.80 5.45
CA ASP A 281 8.29 19.70 6.38
C ASP A 281 8.45 19.08 7.78
N GLY A 282 9.62 19.25 8.38
CA GLY A 282 9.92 18.71 9.70
C GLY A 282 10.33 17.24 9.72
N ARG A 283 10.39 16.56 8.57
CA ARG A 283 10.82 15.16 8.50
C ARG A 283 12.32 15.03 8.85
N ALA A 284 12.67 14.01 9.64
CA ALA A 284 14.05 13.62 9.86
C ALA A 284 14.63 12.90 8.63
N ILE A 285 15.86 13.19 8.29
CA ILE A 285 16.65 12.58 7.19
C ILE A 285 17.96 12.09 7.79
N THR A 286 18.45 10.93 7.38
CA THR A 286 19.74 10.40 7.86
C THR A 286 20.51 9.77 6.72
N ASP A 287 21.71 10.26 6.51
CA ASP A 287 22.73 9.71 5.60
C ASP A 287 22.19 9.52 4.17
N VAL A 288 21.58 10.57 3.60
CA VAL A 288 21.06 10.57 2.23
C VAL A 288 21.92 11.47 1.36
N ASP A 289 22.35 10.94 0.20
CA ASP A 289 22.97 11.79 -0.83
C ASP A 289 21.88 12.63 -1.53
N ILE A 290 21.83 13.91 -1.20
CA ILE A 290 20.93 14.89 -1.82
C ILE A 290 21.66 15.85 -2.75
N SER A 291 22.96 15.61 -3.03
CA SER A 291 23.84 16.50 -3.77
C SER A 291 23.36 16.82 -5.19
N GLN A 292 22.53 15.95 -5.77
CA GLN A 292 21.93 16.18 -7.08
C GLN A 292 20.92 17.33 -7.09
N PHE A 293 20.36 17.67 -5.93
CA PHE A 293 19.33 18.70 -5.76
C PHE A 293 19.75 19.80 -4.81
N ILE A 294 20.63 19.51 -3.85
CA ILE A 294 21.07 20.48 -2.85
C ILE A 294 22.59 20.39 -2.73
N SER A 295 23.25 21.48 -3.04
CA SER A 295 24.70 21.59 -2.99
C SER A 295 25.12 22.98 -2.47
N ASN A 296 26.40 23.19 -2.17
CA ASN A 296 26.96 24.50 -1.81
C ASN A 296 26.22 25.20 -0.64
N LEU A 297 25.80 24.42 0.37
CA LEU A 297 25.18 25.01 1.55
C LEU A 297 26.12 26.02 2.24
N PRO A 298 25.62 27.18 2.73
CA PRO A 298 26.46 28.23 3.34
C PRO A 298 27.34 27.73 4.50
N ALA A 299 26.85 26.71 5.25
CA ALA A 299 27.59 26.09 6.35
C ALA A 299 28.61 25.02 5.88
N GLN A 300 28.82 24.84 4.57
CA GLN A 300 29.65 23.77 3.98
C GLN A 300 29.24 22.36 4.46
N THR A 301 27.96 22.16 4.76
CA THR A 301 27.44 20.87 5.14
C THR A 301 27.57 19.90 3.98
N ASP A 302 28.05 18.68 4.26
CA ASP A 302 28.15 17.62 3.26
C ASP A 302 26.75 17.17 2.84
N THR A 303 26.43 17.32 1.55
CA THR A 303 25.15 16.92 0.97
C THR A 303 25.20 15.55 0.31
N THR A 304 26.38 14.92 0.25
CA THR A 304 26.54 13.53 -0.22
C THR A 304 26.18 12.50 0.87
N SER A 305 26.17 12.93 2.14
CA SER A 305 25.76 12.14 3.32
C SER A 305 24.97 13.03 4.29
N PHE A 306 23.84 13.55 3.79
CA PHE A 306 23.10 14.58 4.51
C PHE A 306 22.23 13.99 5.63
N SER A 307 22.26 14.65 6.80
CA SER A 307 21.41 14.31 7.95
C SER A 307 20.85 15.56 8.61
N THR A 308 19.59 15.50 9.00
CA THR A 308 18.89 16.53 9.79
C THR A 308 17.70 15.93 10.53
N ASP A 309 17.39 16.47 11.70
CA ASP A 309 16.18 16.09 12.45
C ASP A 309 14.94 16.87 12.01
N ASN A 310 15.12 17.92 11.20
CA ASN A 310 14.05 18.84 10.82
C ASN A 310 14.31 19.40 9.41
N ALA A 311 13.94 18.64 8.38
CA ALA A 311 14.13 19.05 6.99
C ALA A 311 13.08 20.08 6.57
N SER A 312 13.50 21.04 5.72
CA SER A 312 12.56 21.87 4.96
C SER A 312 11.83 21.05 3.89
N GLY A 313 10.76 21.61 3.31
CA GLY A 313 10.01 20.94 2.24
C GLY A 313 10.88 20.53 1.06
N SER A 314 11.75 21.42 0.55
CA SER A 314 12.66 21.10 -0.55
C SER A 314 13.68 20.02 -0.18
N THR A 315 14.22 20.07 1.02
CA THR A 315 15.20 19.09 1.50
C THR A 315 14.55 17.71 1.69
N SER A 316 13.35 17.68 2.27
CA SER A 316 12.60 16.42 2.47
C SER A 316 12.17 15.81 1.14
N GLN A 317 11.81 16.63 0.14
CA GLN A 317 11.43 16.15 -1.18
C GLN A 317 12.62 15.63 -1.98
N ALA A 318 13.77 16.32 -1.92
CA ALA A 318 15.04 15.84 -2.48
C ALA A 318 15.42 14.47 -1.89
N ALA A 319 15.42 14.36 -0.56
CA ALA A 319 15.70 13.10 0.11
C ALA A 319 14.69 12.00 -0.24
N GLY A 320 13.38 12.33 -0.28
CA GLY A 320 12.32 11.38 -0.64
C GLY A 320 12.50 10.82 -2.05
N LEU A 321 12.94 11.64 -3.02
CA LEU A 321 13.25 11.20 -4.37
C LEU A 321 14.43 10.23 -4.37
N MET A 322 15.55 10.58 -3.73
CA MET A 322 16.74 9.71 -3.66
C MET A 322 16.43 8.38 -2.97
N GLU A 323 15.64 8.42 -1.91
CA GLU A 323 15.18 7.22 -1.18
C GLU A 323 14.24 6.34 -2.02
N ALA A 324 13.37 6.94 -2.84
CA ALA A 324 12.53 6.20 -3.77
C ALA A 324 13.36 5.50 -4.86
N LEU A 325 14.38 6.17 -5.39
CA LEU A 325 15.32 5.58 -6.35
C LEU A 325 16.13 4.42 -5.71
N GLU A 326 16.62 4.59 -4.49
CA GLU A 326 17.30 3.52 -3.73
C GLU A 326 16.39 2.29 -3.54
N ALA A 327 15.10 2.53 -3.34
CA ALA A 327 14.10 1.47 -3.22
C ALA A 327 13.71 0.81 -4.56
N GLY A 328 14.20 1.35 -5.69
CA GLY A 328 13.97 0.82 -7.03
C GLY A 328 12.75 1.43 -7.75
N ALA A 329 12.36 2.66 -7.42
CA ALA A 329 11.30 3.35 -8.15
C ALA A 329 11.68 3.54 -9.63
N SER A 330 10.80 3.14 -10.55
CA SER A 330 10.92 3.35 -12.00
C SER A 330 10.00 4.45 -12.52
N ALA A 331 9.08 4.94 -11.70
CA ALA A 331 8.22 6.06 -12.03
C ALA A 331 7.97 6.93 -10.79
N LEU A 332 7.94 8.25 -10.98
CA LEU A 332 7.69 9.25 -9.95
C LEU A 332 6.38 9.97 -10.25
N LEU A 333 5.49 10.04 -9.27
CA LEU A 333 4.18 10.70 -9.36
C LEU A 333 4.21 11.94 -8.46
N ILE A 334 4.09 13.12 -9.05
CA ILE A 334 4.34 14.39 -8.33
C ILE A 334 3.20 15.37 -8.60
N ASP A 335 2.64 15.94 -7.54
CA ASP A 335 1.67 17.03 -7.61
C ASP A 335 2.34 18.34 -7.17
N GLU A 336 2.33 19.37 -8.03
CA GLU A 336 2.88 20.70 -7.72
C GLU A 336 2.28 21.26 -6.42
N ASP A 337 0.98 21.06 -6.19
CA ASP A 337 0.27 21.59 -5.02
C ASP A 337 0.78 21.00 -3.67
N THR A 338 1.41 19.83 -3.70
CA THR A 338 1.97 19.18 -2.50
C THR A 338 3.50 19.19 -2.47
N SER A 339 4.11 19.91 -3.40
CA SER A 339 5.55 19.97 -3.59
C SER A 339 6.13 21.32 -3.11
N ALA A 340 7.40 21.33 -2.76
CA ALA A 340 8.12 22.57 -2.48
C ALA A 340 8.44 23.29 -3.81
N THR A 341 7.93 24.50 -3.99
CA THR A 341 8.05 25.26 -5.25
C THR A 341 9.51 25.40 -5.71
N ASN A 342 10.43 25.73 -4.80
CA ASN A 342 11.84 25.91 -5.11
C ASN A 342 12.57 24.58 -5.44
N PHE A 343 12.05 23.43 -4.98
CA PHE A 343 12.52 22.13 -5.43
C PHE A 343 12.03 21.82 -6.84
N MET A 344 10.82 22.25 -7.20
CA MET A 344 10.23 21.93 -8.49
C MET A 344 10.83 22.76 -9.62
N ILE A 345 10.88 24.06 -9.44
CA ILE A 345 11.26 25.04 -10.45
C ILE A 345 12.02 26.21 -9.84
N ARG A 346 12.69 26.94 -10.70
CA ARG A 346 13.26 28.24 -10.37
C ARG A 346 12.88 29.23 -11.46
N ASP A 347 12.27 30.35 -11.08
CA ASP A 347 11.88 31.44 -11.97
C ASP A 347 13.10 32.06 -12.68
N GLU A 348 12.97 32.39 -13.96
CA GLU A 348 14.07 32.96 -14.78
C GLU A 348 14.63 34.25 -14.21
N ARG A 349 13.76 35.17 -13.74
CA ARG A 349 14.19 36.42 -13.13
C ARG A 349 14.99 36.17 -11.85
N MET A 350 14.61 35.15 -11.09
CA MET A 350 15.37 34.72 -9.92
C MET A 350 16.72 34.11 -10.30
N ARG A 351 16.81 33.42 -11.46
CA ARG A 351 18.10 32.90 -11.98
C ARG A 351 19.04 34.02 -12.37
N GLU A 352 18.51 35.10 -12.97
CA GLU A 352 19.31 36.30 -13.31
C GLU A 352 19.74 37.10 -12.07
N LEU A 353 18.86 37.22 -11.06
CA LEU A 353 19.09 37.99 -9.86
C LEU A 353 20.08 37.32 -8.90
N ILE A 354 19.98 36.00 -8.75
CA ILE A 354 20.86 35.22 -7.87
C ILE A 354 21.64 34.22 -8.71
N PRO A 355 22.98 34.37 -8.83
CA PRO A 355 23.81 33.44 -9.60
C PRO A 355 23.70 32.00 -9.09
N THR A 356 23.85 31.03 -9.98
CA THR A 356 23.73 29.60 -9.69
C THR A 356 24.70 29.13 -8.61
N GLU A 357 25.89 29.73 -8.52
CA GLU A 357 26.91 29.40 -7.51
C GLU A 357 26.49 29.78 -6.07
N LYS A 358 25.50 30.67 -5.94
CA LYS A 358 24.94 31.12 -4.65
C LYS A 358 23.62 30.46 -4.32
N GLU A 359 23.05 29.72 -5.25
CA GLU A 359 21.80 29.00 -5.06
C GLU A 359 22.09 27.54 -4.71
N PRO A 360 21.79 27.10 -3.50
CA PRO A 360 22.05 25.72 -3.11
C PRO A 360 21.10 24.69 -3.75
N ILE A 361 19.94 25.12 -4.29
CA ILE A 361 18.93 24.20 -4.81
C ILE A 361 19.00 24.13 -6.33
N THR A 362 19.22 22.93 -6.85
CA THR A 362 19.02 22.58 -8.26
C THR A 362 17.60 22.04 -8.41
N PRO A 363 16.70 22.71 -9.12
CA PRO A 363 15.31 22.29 -9.20
C PRO A 363 15.13 21.02 -10.04
N LEU A 364 14.04 20.29 -9.78
CA LEU A 364 13.70 19.04 -10.46
C LEU A 364 13.63 19.21 -11.98
N VAL A 365 13.12 20.35 -12.48
CA VAL A 365 13.02 20.63 -13.92
C VAL A 365 14.39 20.53 -14.61
N ASP A 366 15.49 20.82 -13.91
CA ASP A 366 16.86 20.72 -14.44
C ASP A 366 17.44 19.30 -14.34
N ARG A 367 16.72 18.33 -13.76
CA ARG A 367 17.15 16.94 -13.52
C ARG A 367 16.24 15.88 -14.13
N VAL A 368 15.00 16.23 -14.47
CA VAL A 368 13.97 15.26 -14.85
C VAL A 368 14.30 14.51 -16.14
N ARG A 369 14.96 15.14 -17.10
CA ARG A 369 15.46 14.47 -18.32
C ARG A 369 16.60 13.50 -18.02
N GLY A 370 17.45 13.82 -17.06
CA GLY A 370 18.50 12.92 -16.57
C GLY A 370 17.92 11.67 -15.91
N LEU A 371 16.81 11.79 -15.17
CA LEU A 371 16.06 10.66 -14.63
C LEU A 371 15.48 9.79 -15.74
N ALA A 372 14.84 10.41 -16.74
CA ALA A 372 14.28 9.68 -17.88
C ALA A 372 15.37 8.91 -18.66
N ALA A 373 16.58 9.50 -18.82
CA ALA A 373 17.71 8.86 -19.49
C ALA A 373 18.19 7.57 -18.81
N VAL A 374 17.92 7.39 -17.52
CA VAL A 374 18.25 6.18 -16.76
C VAL A 374 17.03 5.28 -16.52
N GLY A 375 15.91 5.51 -17.23
CA GLY A 375 14.72 4.69 -17.18
C GLY A 375 13.74 5.03 -16.04
N VAL A 376 13.91 6.18 -15.38
CA VAL A 376 12.97 6.65 -14.35
C VAL A 376 12.03 7.68 -14.94
N SER A 377 10.79 7.29 -15.15
CA SER A 377 9.74 8.15 -15.71
C SER A 377 9.18 9.10 -14.65
N THR A 378 8.63 10.24 -15.09
CA THR A 378 7.98 11.21 -14.19
C THR A 378 6.62 11.61 -14.73
N VAL A 379 5.57 11.49 -13.90
CA VAL A 379 4.26 12.09 -14.16
C VAL A 379 4.08 13.25 -13.19
N LEU A 380 3.91 14.44 -13.74
CA LEU A 380 3.83 15.66 -12.99
C LEU A 380 2.52 16.39 -13.25
N VAL A 381 1.80 16.77 -12.20
CA VAL A 381 0.71 17.76 -12.29
C VAL A 381 1.32 19.15 -12.16
N ALA A 382 1.17 19.98 -13.20
CA ALA A 382 1.57 21.38 -13.20
C ALA A 382 0.33 22.29 -13.28
N GLY A 383 0.15 23.12 -12.26
CA GLY A 383 -0.98 24.04 -12.16
C GLY A 383 -0.62 25.49 -12.47
N GLY A 384 0.58 25.91 -12.14
CA GLY A 384 1.00 27.30 -12.19
C GLY A 384 2.26 27.60 -13.02
N SER A 385 3.05 26.59 -13.35
CA SER A 385 4.32 26.79 -14.05
C SER A 385 4.35 26.15 -15.43
N SER A 386 4.87 26.90 -16.42
CA SER A 386 5.14 26.39 -17.77
C SER A 386 6.54 25.72 -17.90
N ALA A 387 7.39 25.82 -16.90
CA ALA A 387 8.79 25.36 -16.99
C ALA A 387 8.93 23.87 -17.34
N PHE A 388 7.98 23.03 -16.90
CA PHE A 388 7.99 21.61 -17.22
C PHE A 388 7.58 21.28 -18.66
N ILE A 389 6.94 22.23 -19.38
CA ILE A 389 6.62 22.06 -20.80
C ILE A 389 7.90 21.93 -21.63
N ASP A 390 8.96 22.63 -21.25
CA ASP A 390 10.25 22.64 -21.95
C ASP A 390 10.97 21.29 -21.89
N VAL A 391 10.65 20.45 -20.90
CA VAL A 391 11.26 19.14 -20.66
C VAL A 391 10.31 17.96 -20.85
N ALA A 392 9.04 18.21 -21.19
CA ALA A 392 8.01 17.18 -21.36
C ALA A 392 8.18 16.36 -22.65
N ASP A 393 7.96 15.05 -22.56
CA ASP A 393 7.77 14.15 -23.71
C ASP A 393 6.29 14.08 -24.11
N THR A 394 5.40 14.17 -23.11
CA THR A 394 3.94 14.12 -23.30
C THR A 394 3.29 15.20 -22.44
N VAL A 395 2.33 15.93 -23.03
CA VAL A 395 1.55 16.94 -22.30
C VAL A 395 0.06 16.65 -22.42
N ILE A 396 -0.57 16.36 -21.28
CA ILE A 396 -2.01 16.05 -21.17
C ILE A 396 -2.72 17.26 -20.57
N HIS A 397 -3.66 17.83 -21.29
CA HIS A 397 -4.52 18.92 -20.81
C HIS A 397 -5.82 18.35 -20.27
N MET A 398 -6.10 18.58 -18.98
CA MET A 398 -7.37 18.26 -18.36
C MET A 398 -8.33 19.43 -18.51
N ASP A 399 -9.43 19.23 -19.21
CA ASP A 399 -10.52 20.19 -19.31
C ASP A 399 -11.86 19.51 -18.99
N SER A 400 -12.55 20.03 -17.98
CA SER A 400 -13.87 19.53 -17.56
C SER A 400 -13.90 18.02 -17.38
N TYR A 401 -12.83 17.48 -16.75
CA TYR A 401 -12.57 16.06 -16.45
C TYR A 401 -12.21 15.17 -17.66
N HIS A 402 -12.06 15.76 -18.86
CA HIS A 402 -11.59 15.05 -20.04
C HIS A 402 -10.10 15.34 -20.31
N PRO A 403 -9.29 14.31 -20.57
CA PRO A 403 -7.91 14.48 -21.01
C PRO A 403 -7.84 14.77 -22.51
N TYR A 404 -6.97 15.68 -22.88
CA TYR A 404 -6.60 16.00 -24.27
C TYR A 404 -5.09 15.92 -24.41
N ASP A 405 -4.62 15.24 -25.43
CA ASP A 405 -3.20 15.29 -25.79
C ASP A 405 -2.91 16.61 -26.52
N ILE A 406 -2.08 17.42 -25.91
CA ILE A 406 -1.64 18.69 -26.48
C ILE A 406 -0.13 18.73 -26.68
N THR A 407 0.52 17.57 -26.79
CA THR A 407 1.98 17.43 -26.86
C THR A 407 2.57 18.24 -28.03
N GLU A 408 2.02 18.13 -29.24
CA GLU A 408 2.50 18.90 -30.39
C GLU A 408 2.37 20.41 -30.18
N ARG A 409 1.23 20.85 -29.63
CA ARG A 409 1.00 22.27 -29.33
C ARG A 409 1.99 22.76 -28.25
N ALA A 410 2.21 21.97 -27.23
CA ALA A 410 3.15 22.29 -26.16
C ALA A 410 4.60 22.35 -26.69
N ALA A 411 5.01 21.41 -27.54
CA ALA A 411 6.31 21.40 -28.19
C ALA A 411 6.55 22.66 -29.04
N GLY A 412 5.49 23.19 -29.69
CA GLY A 412 5.59 24.47 -30.42
C GLY A 412 5.79 25.71 -29.55
N LEU A 413 5.55 25.59 -28.23
CA LEU A 413 5.77 26.66 -27.24
C LEU A 413 7.02 26.44 -26.40
N ALA A 414 7.55 25.20 -26.41
CA ALA A 414 8.70 24.80 -25.60
C ALA A 414 9.98 25.54 -26.04
N ARG A 415 10.79 25.88 -25.06
CA ARG A 415 12.12 26.46 -25.27
C ARG A 415 13.17 25.36 -25.32
N ALA A 416 14.25 25.64 -26.03
CA ALA A 416 15.39 24.73 -26.00
C ALA A 416 15.99 24.70 -24.59
N VAL A 417 16.16 23.49 -24.08
CA VAL A 417 16.86 23.25 -22.80
C VAL A 417 18.19 22.59 -23.06
N ASP A 418 19.17 22.86 -22.20
CA ASP A 418 20.46 22.21 -22.26
C ASP A 418 20.29 20.70 -21.99
N LYS A 419 21.20 19.91 -22.62
CA LYS A 419 21.22 18.49 -22.40
C LYS A 419 21.53 18.19 -20.92
N GLN A 420 20.59 17.49 -20.27
CA GLN A 420 20.80 17.03 -18.90
C GLN A 420 21.62 15.74 -18.90
N GLU A 421 22.61 15.68 -18.00
CA GLU A 421 23.38 14.44 -17.80
C GLU A 421 22.50 13.33 -17.20
N PRO A 422 22.79 12.06 -17.53
CA PRO A 422 22.10 10.93 -16.92
C PRO A 422 22.20 10.99 -15.39
N PHE A 423 21.09 10.69 -14.72
CA PHE A 423 21.03 10.75 -13.27
C PHE A 423 21.92 9.66 -12.65
N PRO A 424 22.75 9.95 -11.64
CA PRO A 424 23.58 8.93 -11.02
C PRO A 424 22.73 7.88 -10.27
N LYS A 425 23.23 6.66 -10.21
CA LYS A 425 22.60 5.63 -9.40
C LYS A 425 22.69 5.98 -7.92
N PRO A 426 21.59 5.83 -7.15
CA PRO A 426 21.64 6.07 -5.72
C PRO A 426 22.54 5.05 -5.03
N ALA A 427 23.21 5.51 -3.95
CA ALA A 427 23.97 4.61 -3.09
C ALA A 427 23.02 3.73 -2.25
N HIS A 428 23.39 2.47 -2.06
CA HIS A 428 22.68 1.56 -1.16
C HIS A 428 23.16 1.77 0.28
N ARG A 429 22.22 2.05 1.19
CA ARG A 429 22.52 2.36 2.58
C ARG A 429 22.35 1.14 3.49
N PRO A 430 23.22 1.00 4.54
CA PRO A 430 23.08 -0.09 5.49
C PRO A 430 21.80 0.02 6.30
N LEU A 431 21.27 -1.13 6.73
CA LEU A 431 20.07 -1.20 7.56
C LEU A 431 20.31 -0.60 8.95
N PRO A 432 19.46 0.34 9.43
CA PRO A 432 19.56 0.89 10.77
C PRO A 432 18.95 -0.05 11.84
N ALA A 433 19.32 -1.33 11.85
CA ALA A 433 18.70 -2.38 12.67
C ALA A 433 18.56 -2.02 14.15
N LYS A 434 19.53 -1.29 14.72
CA LYS A 434 19.50 -0.85 16.11
C LYS A 434 18.30 0.05 16.44
N ARG A 435 17.78 0.78 15.46
CA ARG A 435 16.62 1.68 15.63
C ARG A 435 15.31 0.92 15.82
N PHE A 436 15.26 -0.33 15.40
CA PHE A 436 14.06 -1.18 15.53
C PHE A 436 14.05 -1.96 16.85
N ARG A 437 15.17 -2.00 17.59
CA ARG A 437 15.29 -2.75 18.86
C ARG A 437 14.66 -2.00 20.01
N ALA A 438 13.68 -2.61 20.67
CA ALA A 438 13.07 -2.10 21.88
C ALA A 438 12.62 -3.26 22.80
N LYS A 439 12.33 -2.96 24.09
CA LYS A 439 11.75 -3.96 25.02
C LYS A 439 10.45 -4.59 24.52
N LYS A 440 9.65 -3.80 23.80
CA LYS A 440 8.44 -4.27 23.12
C LYS A 440 8.68 -4.19 21.62
N PRO A 441 8.21 -5.16 20.84
CA PRO A 441 8.35 -5.10 19.38
C PRO A 441 7.67 -3.85 18.81
N PRO A 442 8.06 -3.41 17.60
CA PRO A 442 7.39 -2.33 16.87
C PRO A 442 5.88 -2.57 16.80
N GLN A 443 5.09 -1.52 16.95
CA GLN A 443 3.63 -1.60 16.97
C GLN A 443 3.02 -0.53 16.09
N ALA A 444 2.14 -0.91 15.16
CA ALA A 444 1.34 0.04 14.40
C ALA A 444 0.41 0.84 15.33
N LYS A 445 0.37 2.15 15.13
CA LYS A 445 -0.48 3.07 15.88
C LYS A 445 -0.92 4.22 14.99
N GLY A 446 -2.21 4.25 14.63
CA GLY A 446 -2.71 5.22 13.65
C GLY A 446 -1.96 5.09 12.32
N ALA A 447 -1.54 6.21 11.75
CA ALA A 447 -0.79 6.27 10.50
C ALA A 447 0.73 6.12 10.69
N GLY A 448 1.18 5.35 11.69
CA GLY A 448 2.62 5.16 11.92
C GLY A 448 2.95 3.99 12.83
N ILE A 449 4.21 3.89 13.21
CA ILE A 449 4.76 2.76 13.98
C ILE A 449 5.49 3.28 15.21
N ARG A 450 5.11 2.77 16.38
CA ARG A 450 5.83 3.03 17.63
C ARG A 450 6.93 1.99 17.84
N VAL A 451 8.15 2.47 18.07
CA VAL A 451 9.32 1.66 18.45
C VAL A 451 9.88 2.20 19.76
N GLY A 452 9.64 1.50 20.85
CA GLY A 452 10.01 1.98 22.18
C GLY A 452 9.35 3.32 22.54
N LYS A 453 10.14 4.38 22.68
CA LYS A 453 9.69 5.76 22.89
C LYS A 453 9.52 6.54 21.58
N GLY A 454 10.16 6.08 20.50
CA GLY A 454 10.12 6.72 19.18
C GLY A 454 8.83 6.43 18.42
N PHE A 455 8.57 7.24 17.42
CA PHE A 455 7.43 7.09 16.50
C PHE A 455 7.90 7.34 15.07
N ILE A 456 7.59 6.42 14.17
CA ILE A 456 7.83 6.51 12.74
C ILE A 456 6.53 6.98 12.11
N ASP A 457 6.48 8.21 11.63
CA ASP A 457 5.30 8.76 10.97
C ASP A 457 5.25 8.31 9.50
N LEU A 458 4.15 7.67 9.10
CA LEU A 458 3.90 7.19 7.75
C LEU A 458 2.71 7.92 7.10
N SER A 459 2.18 8.97 7.73
CA SER A 459 0.96 9.66 7.27
C SER A 459 1.11 10.33 5.89
N ALA A 460 2.34 10.66 5.51
CA ALA A 460 2.64 11.24 4.19
C ALA A 460 2.67 10.21 3.05
N LEU A 461 2.70 8.90 3.36
CA LEU A 461 2.75 7.84 2.36
C LEU A 461 1.35 7.58 1.79
N SER A 462 0.98 8.31 0.74
CA SER A 462 -0.34 8.22 0.09
C SER A 462 -0.64 6.82 -0.48
N GLN A 463 0.38 6.03 -0.81
CA GLN A 463 0.27 4.68 -1.36
C GLN A 463 0.21 3.59 -0.27
N LEU A 464 0.34 3.93 1.01
CA LEU A 464 0.02 3.04 2.13
C LEU A 464 -1.48 3.12 2.39
N VAL A 465 -2.25 2.14 1.87
CA VAL A 465 -3.71 2.23 1.72
C VAL A 465 -4.49 1.57 2.85
N ASP A 466 -3.82 0.75 3.68
CA ASP A 466 -4.48 -0.06 4.70
C ASP A 466 -3.66 -0.13 6.01
N GLY A 467 -4.36 -0.02 7.14
CA GLY A 467 -3.72 -0.15 8.46
C GLY A 467 -3.09 -1.54 8.70
N SER A 468 -3.52 -2.57 7.99
CA SER A 468 -2.91 -3.90 8.05
C SER A 468 -1.55 -3.95 7.37
N GLN A 469 -1.31 -3.10 6.34
CA GLN A 469 0.03 -2.89 5.78
C GLN A 469 0.97 -2.24 6.81
N THR A 470 0.50 -1.23 7.56
CA THR A 470 1.29 -0.62 8.65
C THR A 470 1.66 -1.66 9.71
N ARG A 471 0.76 -2.60 10.02
CA ARG A 471 1.04 -3.71 10.96
C ARG A 471 2.05 -4.69 10.39
N ALA A 472 1.96 -5.00 9.10
CA ALA A 472 2.96 -5.85 8.43
C ALA A 472 4.33 -5.18 8.41
N ILE A 473 4.43 -3.88 8.10
CA ILE A 473 5.69 -3.13 8.18
C ILE A 473 6.27 -3.19 9.60
N ALA A 474 5.44 -2.98 10.64
CA ALA A 474 5.91 -3.09 12.02
C ALA A 474 6.49 -4.48 12.35
N SER A 475 5.89 -5.54 11.82
CA SER A 475 6.38 -6.91 11.99
C SER A 475 7.69 -7.15 11.21
N ILE A 476 7.80 -6.62 9.99
CA ILE A 476 9.01 -6.67 9.16
C ILE A 476 10.17 -5.93 9.87
N LEU A 477 9.93 -4.73 10.40
CA LEU A 477 10.95 -4.00 11.15
C LEU A 477 11.44 -4.76 12.39
N ASP A 478 10.56 -5.51 13.05
CA ASP A 478 10.93 -6.38 14.17
C ASP A 478 11.86 -7.51 13.71
N SER A 479 11.53 -8.20 12.61
CA SER A 479 12.38 -9.27 12.05
C SER A 479 13.73 -8.74 11.56
N LEU A 480 13.77 -7.55 10.98
CA LEU A 480 14.98 -6.89 10.52
C LEU A 480 15.85 -6.33 11.67
N SER A 481 15.33 -6.23 12.88
CA SER A 481 16.05 -5.64 14.03
C SER A 481 17.37 -6.33 14.40
N THR A 482 17.58 -7.57 13.97
CA THR A 482 18.79 -8.37 14.22
C THR A 482 19.64 -8.57 12.97
N GLN A 483 19.19 -8.08 11.81
CA GLN A 483 19.86 -8.27 10.54
C GLN A 483 20.96 -7.22 10.29
N HIS A 484 21.89 -7.55 9.40
CA HIS A 484 23.00 -6.68 8.98
C HIS A 484 23.14 -6.78 7.45
N GLY A 485 23.23 -5.68 6.78
CA GLY A 485 23.35 -5.61 5.31
C GLY A 485 22.73 -4.34 4.74
N GLU A 486 22.60 -4.27 3.45
CA GLU A 486 21.94 -3.19 2.74
C GLU A 486 20.41 -3.27 2.90
N SER A 487 19.78 -2.14 3.19
CA SER A 487 18.34 -2.08 3.46
C SER A 487 17.51 -2.67 2.31
N ALA A 488 17.83 -2.28 1.07
CA ALA A 488 17.07 -2.71 -0.12
C ALA A 488 17.17 -4.22 -0.36
N ALA A 489 18.37 -4.80 -0.23
CA ALA A 489 18.59 -6.24 -0.40
C ALA A 489 17.86 -7.06 0.67
N LEU A 490 17.94 -6.64 1.94
CA LEU A 490 17.24 -7.32 3.04
C LEU A 490 15.71 -7.25 2.89
N VAL A 491 15.17 -6.16 2.35
CA VAL A 491 13.73 -6.07 2.06
C VAL A 491 13.36 -7.00 0.91
N ASP A 492 14.18 -7.14 -0.13
CA ASP A 492 13.95 -8.11 -1.21
C ASP A 492 13.93 -9.54 -0.67
N GLU A 493 14.87 -9.91 0.22
CA GLU A 493 14.88 -11.23 0.88
C GLU A 493 13.59 -11.49 1.66
N VAL A 494 13.08 -10.48 2.40
CA VAL A 494 11.81 -10.60 3.13
C VAL A 494 10.64 -10.81 2.16
N LEU A 495 10.58 -10.06 1.06
CA LEU A 495 9.52 -10.20 0.06
C LEU A 495 9.59 -11.55 -0.67
N ASP A 496 10.79 -12.07 -0.92
CA ASP A 496 10.97 -13.41 -1.50
C ASP A 496 10.55 -14.52 -0.52
N GLN A 497 10.80 -14.35 0.78
CA GLN A 497 10.26 -15.26 1.80
C GLN A 497 8.72 -15.25 1.82
N VAL A 498 8.09 -14.09 1.63
CA VAL A 498 6.62 -13.99 1.52
C VAL A 498 6.11 -14.69 0.26
N LYS A 499 6.76 -14.55 -0.88
CA LYS A 499 6.38 -15.27 -2.11
C LYS A 499 6.43 -16.79 -1.94
N GLN A 500 7.36 -17.31 -1.14
CA GLN A 500 7.53 -18.74 -0.91
C GLN A 500 6.65 -19.31 0.21
N GLY A 501 6.42 -18.55 1.26
CA GLY A 501 5.76 -19.00 2.48
C GLY A 501 4.49 -18.24 2.87
N GLY A 502 3.97 -17.38 1.97
CA GLY A 502 2.85 -16.49 2.24
C GLY A 502 3.19 -15.38 3.25
N ILE A 503 2.21 -14.51 3.51
CA ILE A 503 2.39 -13.36 4.41
C ILE A 503 2.74 -13.75 5.86
N ASP A 504 2.52 -14.98 6.25
CA ASP A 504 2.92 -15.51 7.56
C ASP A 504 4.44 -15.48 7.76
N ALA A 505 5.23 -15.52 6.69
CA ALA A 505 6.68 -15.43 6.75
C ALA A 505 7.17 -14.15 7.46
N VAL A 506 6.43 -13.05 7.35
CA VAL A 506 6.77 -11.79 8.03
C VAL A 506 6.13 -11.66 9.42
N SER A 507 5.37 -12.66 9.85
CA SER A 507 4.82 -12.67 11.20
C SER A 507 5.90 -12.91 12.23
N ARG A 508 5.90 -12.13 13.30
CA ARG A 508 6.78 -12.34 14.48
C ARG A 508 6.63 -13.73 15.13
N PHE A 509 5.60 -14.49 14.74
CA PHE A 509 5.38 -15.86 15.21
C PHE A 509 6.02 -16.91 14.31
N SER A 510 6.53 -16.55 13.12
CA SER A 510 7.19 -17.48 12.19
C SER A 510 8.64 -17.80 12.58
N GLY A 511 9.33 -16.90 13.28
CA GLY A 511 10.78 -16.99 13.59
C GLY A 511 11.13 -17.68 14.92
N GLY A 512 10.45 -18.78 15.34
CA GLY A 512 10.76 -19.52 16.59
C GLY A 512 9.59 -19.59 17.58
N GLY A 513 8.46 -18.98 17.24
CA GLY A 513 7.17 -19.17 17.91
C GLY A 513 6.48 -20.45 17.43
N THR A 514 5.30 -20.72 17.90
CA THR A 514 4.49 -21.86 17.48
C THR A 514 3.95 -21.61 16.06
N PRO A 515 4.38 -22.36 15.03
CA PRO A 515 3.84 -22.22 13.68
C PRO A 515 2.31 -22.34 13.67
N GLY A 516 1.64 -21.57 12.81
CA GLY A 516 0.18 -21.61 12.64
C GLY A 516 -0.62 -20.84 13.68
N LYS A 517 -0.01 -20.00 14.54
CA LYS A 517 -0.76 -19.05 15.36
C LYS A 517 -1.25 -17.87 14.55
N HIS A 518 -2.39 -17.33 14.96
CA HIS A 518 -2.98 -16.11 14.38
C HIS A 518 -2.02 -14.91 14.48
N PRO A 519 -1.52 -14.36 13.36
CA PRO A 519 -0.49 -13.31 13.37
C PRO A 519 -1.04 -11.91 13.69
N GLY A 520 -2.34 -11.75 13.81
CA GLY A 520 -3.05 -10.47 13.75
C GLY A 520 -3.47 -10.13 12.32
N ARG A 521 -3.95 -8.91 12.12
CA ARG A 521 -4.35 -8.40 10.80
C ARG A 521 -3.10 -7.90 10.08
N LEU A 522 -2.68 -8.60 9.06
CA LEU A 522 -1.55 -8.22 8.21
C LEU A 522 -2.03 -8.14 6.76
N ALA A 523 -1.54 -7.13 6.02
CA ALA A 523 -1.63 -7.05 4.57
C ALA A 523 -0.26 -6.70 4.00
N LEU A 524 0.11 -7.29 2.87
CA LEU A 524 1.44 -7.13 2.29
C LEU A 524 1.63 -5.69 1.77
N PRO A 525 2.64 -4.94 2.26
CA PRO A 525 3.06 -3.67 1.68
C PRO A 525 4.00 -3.91 0.51
N ARG A 526 4.14 -2.93 -0.40
CA ARG A 526 5.16 -2.97 -1.44
C ARG A 526 6.54 -2.65 -0.84
N LYS A 527 7.61 -2.98 -1.59
CA LYS A 527 8.99 -2.64 -1.23
C LYS A 527 9.16 -1.15 -0.90
N LEU A 528 8.53 -0.28 -1.69
CA LEU A 528 8.63 1.17 -1.55
C LEU A 528 8.12 1.67 -0.19
N GLU A 529 6.99 1.17 0.32
CA GLU A 529 6.47 1.55 1.64
C GLU A 529 7.33 0.99 2.79
N ILE A 530 7.88 -0.22 2.65
CA ILE A 530 8.79 -0.79 3.65
C ILE A 530 10.07 0.05 3.72
N MET A 531 10.68 0.36 2.58
CA MET A 531 11.88 1.20 2.50
C MET A 531 11.61 2.62 3.02
N ALA A 532 10.46 3.21 2.69
CA ALA A 532 10.07 4.51 3.21
C ALA A 532 9.93 4.51 4.74
N ALA A 533 9.43 3.43 5.35
CA ALA A 533 9.37 3.28 6.81
C ALA A 533 10.77 3.12 7.42
N ILE A 534 11.67 2.35 6.80
CA ILE A 534 13.07 2.21 7.23
C ILE A 534 13.77 3.58 7.20
N ASN A 535 13.57 4.35 6.15
CA ASN A 535 14.20 5.67 5.99
C ASN A 535 13.72 6.67 7.06
N ARG A 536 12.44 6.68 7.39
CA ARG A 536 11.88 7.52 8.45
C ARG A 536 12.28 7.06 9.87
N ALA A 537 12.71 5.83 10.03
CA ALA A 537 13.22 5.31 11.30
C ALA A 537 14.69 5.66 11.57
N ARG A 538 15.41 6.21 10.59
CA ARG A 538 16.83 6.57 10.72
C ARG A 538 17.03 7.82 11.59
N GLY A 539 16.03 8.71 11.60
CA GLY A 539 16.03 9.96 12.38
C GLY A 539 15.87 9.78 13.90
#